data_34766361aed84f3ff8d117ecc5e27296
#
_entry.id   34766361aed84f3ff8d117ecc5e27296
#
_cell.length_a   1.000
_cell.length_b   1.000
_cell.length_c   1.000
_cell.angle_alpha   90.00
_cell.angle_beta   90.00
_cell.angle_gamma   90.00
#
_symmetry.space_group_name_H-M   'P 1'
#
loop_
_entity.id
_entity.type
_entity.pdbx_description
1 polymer ?
#
loop_
_entity_poly.entity_id
_entity_poly.type
_entity_poly.pdbx_seq_one_letter_code
_entity_poly.pdbx_strand_id
1 'polypeptide(L)'
;MRRELLINDNWLFRYHDGTETKINIPHTWNNHDGQDGGDDYWRGTCVYEKEFVTPDFSEEERLYIEFNGVNASARVVLNGKEILTHDGGYSTFRADITDYVKKSNHMVVEVDNSKNDRVYPQKADFTFYGGIYRDVKLLVVNKYHFDLDYYGGRGLAVCPEMGGEDAAIWVRTYHNAENGRVEITLTDADGVVVGVGDDNDETIVIEKAHLWHGIEDPYLYNCDAVLYVDGKACDKVSCKFGCRSFRIDSDKGFFLNGKSYPLRGVCRHQDWKGIGNAITKEHHDIDMALIREVGANTIRLAHYQHDQYFYDLCDKYGMIVWAEIPYISEHMPNGRENSISQMKELIVQCYNHPSICVWGISNEITISTTKKADMMDNHRVLNDLIHEMDPSRPTTLACYAMCAPFDAVGHLSDVVSWNLYLGWYTPFMWLNNIWVDYFHRRYPNRCLGYSEYGCECMPNLHSSFPIRGDQTEEYQCKYNEFMLKFFDKRPFMWATHLWNMFDFAADARNQGGEPGMNHKGLVTFDRKTKKDSFYLYKAWWT
;
A
#
# COMPACT_ATOMS: atom_id res chain seq x y z
N MET A 1 -21.47 7.71 -20.20
CA MET A 1 -20.56 8.13 -19.11
C MET A 1 -20.76 7.21 -17.93
N ARG A 2 -19.71 6.84 -17.23
CA ARG A 2 -19.74 5.91 -16.08
C ARG A 2 -20.67 6.40 -14.97
N ARG A 3 -21.39 5.50 -14.34
CA ARG A 3 -22.17 5.73 -13.11
C ARG A 3 -21.73 4.73 -12.06
N GLU A 4 -21.43 5.21 -10.87
CA GLU A 4 -21.02 4.38 -9.73
C GLU A 4 -22.10 4.40 -8.67
N LEU A 5 -22.43 3.24 -8.14
CA LEU A 5 -23.48 3.05 -7.13
C LEU A 5 -22.88 2.21 -5.99
N LEU A 6 -22.72 2.80 -4.81
CA LEU A 6 -22.32 2.06 -3.62
C LEU A 6 -23.44 1.11 -3.19
N ILE A 7 -23.07 -0.13 -2.87
CA ILE A 7 -23.98 -1.15 -2.32
C ILE A 7 -23.53 -1.67 -0.96
N ASN A 8 -22.97 -0.79 -0.16
CA ASN A 8 -22.38 -1.11 1.15
C ASN A 8 -23.39 -1.46 2.24
N ASP A 9 -24.65 -0.98 2.13
CA ASP A 9 -25.64 -1.12 3.18
C ASP A 9 -26.35 -2.45 3.19
N ASN A 10 -26.83 -2.88 4.38
CA ASN A 10 -27.76 -3.99 4.54
C ASN A 10 -27.30 -5.32 3.93
N TRP A 11 -26.08 -5.76 4.24
CA TRP A 11 -25.59 -7.10 3.94
C TRP A 11 -26.01 -8.06 5.04
N LEU A 12 -26.36 -9.31 4.70
CA LEU A 12 -26.47 -10.40 5.65
C LEU A 12 -25.11 -11.08 5.76
N PHE A 13 -24.52 -11.03 6.94
CA PHE A 13 -23.27 -11.74 7.26
C PHE A 13 -23.61 -13.01 8.01
N ARG A 14 -23.08 -14.13 7.54
CA ARG A 14 -23.18 -15.43 8.23
C ARG A 14 -21.79 -15.87 8.67
N TYR A 15 -21.63 -15.94 9.99
CA TYR A 15 -20.42 -16.43 10.61
C TYR A 15 -20.30 -17.96 10.48
N HIS A 16 -19.12 -18.51 10.74
CA HIS A 16 -18.85 -19.94 10.56
C HIS A 16 -19.73 -20.88 11.42
N ASP A 17 -20.22 -20.41 12.56
CA ASP A 17 -21.12 -21.18 13.47
C ASP A 17 -22.59 -21.14 13.04
N GLY A 18 -22.89 -20.46 11.93
CA GLY A 18 -24.25 -20.26 11.41
C GLY A 18 -24.96 -19.02 11.95
N THR A 19 -24.33 -18.25 12.85
CA THR A 19 -24.90 -16.99 13.35
C THR A 19 -25.02 -15.97 12.21
N GLU A 20 -26.21 -15.38 12.08
CA GLU A 20 -26.52 -14.38 11.04
C GLU A 20 -26.69 -13.00 11.66
N THR A 21 -26.09 -11.99 11.03
CA THR A 21 -26.16 -10.59 11.45
C THR A 21 -26.28 -9.67 10.24
N LYS A 22 -27.13 -8.65 10.32
CA LYS A 22 -27.15 -7.58 9.33
C LYS A 22 -26.01 -6.61 9.61
N ILE A 23 -25.22 -6.34 8.60
CA ILE A 23 -24.05 -5.45 8.70
C ILE A 23 -24.02 -4.48 7.52
N ASN A 24 -23.16 -3.48 7.63
CA ASN A 24 -22.75 -2.62 6.53
C ASN A 24 -21.27 -2.85 6.22
N ILE A 25 -20.88 -2.66 4.97
CA ILE A 25 -19.49 -2.65 4.51
C ILE A 25 -18.94 -1.22 4.74
N PRO A 26 -17.68 -1.06 5.17
CA PRO A 26 -16.62 -2.06 5.44
C PRO A 26 -16.88 -2.93 6.68
N HIS A 27 -16.51 -4.21 6.61
CA HIS A 27 -16.70 -5.14 7.71
C HIS A 27 -15.57 -6.18 7.80
N THR A 28 -15.16 -6.51 9.01
CA THR A 28 -14.32 -7.67 9.34
C THR A 28 -14.92 -8.41 10.52
N TRP A 29 -14.83 -9.74 10.50
CA TRP A 29 -15.27 -10.54 11.64
C TRP A 29 -14.21 -10.67 12.74
N ASN A 30 -12.96 -10.28 12.46
CA ASN A 30 -11.84 -10.36 13.41
C ASN A 30 -11.58 -9.04 14.15
N ASN A 31 -12.57 -8.17 14.27
CA ASN A 31 -12.40 -6.86 14.92
C ASN A 31 -12.24 -6.91 16.44
N HIS A 32 -12.51 -8.06 17.06
CA HIS A 32 -12.33 -8.33 18.48
C HIS A 32 -11.34 -9.44 18.72
N ASP A 33 -11.64 -10.66 18.27
CA ASP A 33 -10.80 -11.84 18.45
C ASP A 33 -9.40 -11.73 17.82
N GLY A 34 -9.21 -10.89 16.83
CA GLY A 34 -7.91 -10.60 16.21
C GLY A 34 -7.10 -9.50 16.92
N GLN A 35 -7.55 -9.02 18.08
CA GLN A 35 -6.95 -7.89 18.81
C GLN A 35 -6.78 -8.15 20.32
N ASP A 36 -7.15 -9.33 20.84
CA ASP A 36 -7.15 -9.67 22.27
C ASP A 36 -6.03 -10.64 22.68
N GLY A 37 -5.28 -11.15 21.69
CA GLY A 37 -4.15 -12.05 21.86
C GLY A 37 -4.58 -13.50 22.06
N GLY A 38 -3.63 -14.40 21.90
CA GLY A 38 -3.88 -15.82 22.04
C GLY A 38 -3.47 -16.64 20.81
N ASP A 39 -3.35 -16.05 19.64
CA ASP A 39 -3.15 -16.71 18.34
C ASP A 39 -4.31 -17.67 18.02
N ASP A 40 -5.52 -17.31 18.44
CA ASP A 40 -6.70 -18.16 18.36
C ASP A 40 -7.89 -17.53 17.61
N TYR A 41 -7.71 -16.35 17.02
CA TYR A 41 -8.76 -15.72 16.20
C TYR A 41 -9.18 -16.60 15.04
N TRP A 42 -10.48 -16.55 14.73
CA TRP A 42 -11.04 -17.39 13.69
C TRP A 42 -10.47 -17.07 12.29
N ARG A 43 -9.88 -18.08 11.67
CA ARG A 43 -9.45 -18.05 10.26
C ARG A 43 -10.15 -19.18 9.49
N GLY A 44 -10.97 -18.81 8.53
CA GLY A 44 -11.76 -19.75 7.74
C GLY A 44 -12.74 -19.02 6.85
N THR A 45 -13.76 -19.75 6.34
CA THR A 45 -14.74 -19.19 5.42
C THR A 45 -15.96 -18.64 6.16
N CYS A 46 -16.30 -17.37 5.86
CA CYS A 46 -17.56 -16.75 6.22
C CYS A 46 -18.32 -16.30 4.96
N VAL A 47 -19.63 -16.05 5.09
CA VAL A 47 -20.49 -15.76 3.95
C VAL A 47 -21.15 -14.40 4.09
N TYR A 48 -21.12 -13.63 3.03
CA TYR A 48 -21.83 -12.36 2.88
C TYR A 48 -22.91 -12.52 1.81
N GLU A 49 -24.13 -12.10 2.10
CA GLU A 49 -25.23 -12.12 1.15
C GLU A 49 -25.78 -10.73 0.94
N LYS A 50 -26.11 -10.41 -0.30
CA LYS A 50 -26.68 -9.12 -0.70
C LYS A 50 -27.81 -9.30 -1.67
N GLU A 51 -28.96 -8.75 -1.33
CA GLU A 51 -30.05 -8.52 -2.28
C GLU A 51 -29.96 -7.12 -2.85
N PHE A 52 -30.09 -6.98 -4.15
CA PHE A 52 -30.12 -5.69 -4.81
C PHE A 52 -31.00 -5.68 -6.05
N VAL A 53 -31.54 -4.52 -6.38
CA VAL A 53 -32.27 -4.27 -7.63
C VAL A 53 -31.29 -3.80 -8.68
N THR A 54 -31.36 -4.37 -9.87
CA THR A 54 -30.53 -3.93 -10.99
C THR A 54 -30.80 -2.46 -11.29
N PRO A 55 -29.77 -1.60 -11.33
CA PRO A 55 -29.94 -0.23 -11.78
C PRO A 55 -30.37 -0.18 -13.24
N ASP A 56 -31.07 0.88 -13.63
CA ASP A 56 -31.43 1.06 -15.04
C ASP A 56 -30.17 1.18 -15.89
N PHE A 57 -30.06 0.34 -16.91
CA PHE A 57 -29.05 0.42 -17.97
C PHE A 57 -29.63 -0.10 -19.29
N SER A 58 -29.08 0.38 -20.41
CA SER A 58 -29.53 0.06 -21.76
C SER A 58 -28.73 -1.10 -22.36
N GLU A 59 -29.15 -1.62 -23.52
CA GLU A 59 -28.39 -2.62 -24.29
C GLU A 59 -27.02 -2.10 -24.78
N GLU A 60 -26.83 -0.78 -24.81
CA GLU A 60 -25.56 -0.12 -25.14
C GLU A 60 -24.64 0.04 -23.92
N GLU A 61 -25.04 -0.47 -22.76
CA GLU A 61 -24.29 -0.37 -21.52
C GLU A 61 -23.97 -1.76 -20.94
N ARG A 62 -22.98 -1.80 -20.06
CA ARG A 62 -22.55 -2.97 -19.28
C ARG A 62 -22.63 -2.65 -17.81
N LEU A 63 -22.89 -3.67 -17.02
CA LEU A 63 -22.93 -3.58 -15.55
C LEU A 63 -21.81 -4.43 -14.96
N TYR A 64 -20.91 -3.76 -14.24
CA TYR A 64 -19.84 -4.40 -13.48
C TYR A 64 -20.13 -4.37 -11.99
N ILE A 65 -19.62 -5.38 -11.26
CA ILE A 65 -19.45 -5.31 -9.83
C ILE A 65 -17.96 -5.09 -9.51
N GLU A 66 -17.68 -4.19 -8.57
CA GLU A 66 -16.33 -3.87 -8.10
C GLU A 66 -16.24 -4.09 -6.60
N PHE A 67 -15.18 -4.79 -6.18
CA PHE A 67 -14.77 -4.94 -4.78
C PHE A 67 -13.43 -4.26 -4.60
N ASN A 68 -13.34 -3.30 -3.66
CA ASN A 68 -12.09 -2.56 -3.42
C ASN A 68 -11.12 -3.28 -2.47
N GLY A 69 -11.57 -4.34 -1.81
CA GLY A 69 -10.74 -5.19 -0.96
C GLY A 69 -11.54 -6.24 -0.20
N VAL A 70 -11.18 -7.50 -0.40
CA VAL A 70 -11.77 -8.67 0.28
C VAL A 70 -10.65 -9.60 0.73
N ASN A 71 -10.48 -9.79 2.02
CA ASN A 71 -9.34 -10.56 2.54
C ASN A 71 -9.77 -11.96 3.07
N ALA A 72 -9.09 -13.02 2.59
CA ALA A 72 -7.94 -13.09 1.70
C ALA A 72 -8.31 -13.61 0.30
N SER A 73 -9.28 -14.52 0.20
CA SER A 73 -9.83 -15.08 -1.03
C SER A 73 -11.32 -14.81 -1.10
N ALA A 74 -11.82 -14.50 -2.28
CA ALA A 74 -13.23 -14.29 -2.53
C ALA A 74 -13.75 -15.23 -3.61
N ARG A 75 -14.95 -15.77 -3.41
CA ARG A 75 -15.74 -16.47 -4.41
C ARG A 75 -17.10 -15.80 -4.50
N VAL A 76 -17.43 -15.24 -5.66
CA VAL A 76 -18.65 -14.46 -5.87
C VAL A 76 -19.64 -15.24 -6.73
N VAL A 77 -20.84 -15.45 -6.20
CA VAL A 77 -21.96 -16.15 -6.86
C VAL A 77 -23.12 -15.18 -6.99
N LEU A 78 -23.61 -14.97 -8.23
CA LEU A 78 -24.76 -14.13 -8.52
C LEU A 78 -25.90 -14.96 -9.11
N ASN A 79 -27.08 -14.91 -8.47
CA ASN A 79 -28.26 -15.65 -8.91
C ASN A 79 -28.02 -17.16 -9.12
N GLY A 80 -27.12 -17.74 -8.30
CA GLY A 80 -26.75 -19.16 -8.32
C GLY A 80 -25.66 -19.54 -9.33
N LYS A 81 -25.08 -18.55 -10.04
CA LYS A 81 -23.92 -18.75 -10.92
C LYS A 81 -22.66 -18.12 -10.33
N GLU A 82 -21.58 -18.87 -10.30
CA GLU A 82 -20.26 -18.32 -9.99
C GLU A 82 -19.83 -17.37 -11.10
N ILE A 83 -19.47 -16.15 -10.73
CA ILE A 83 -19.06 -15.09 -11.67
C ILE A 83 -17.60 -14.73 -11.55
N LEU A 84 -16.99 -14.96 -10.38
CA LEU A 84 -15.64 -14.51 -10.09
C LEU A 84 -15.04 -15.26 -8.90
N THR A 85 -13.75 -15.55 -8.98
CA THR A 85 -12.88 -15.87 -7.84
C THR A 85 -11.67 -14.93 -7.84
N HIS A 86 -11.21 -14.52 -6.66
CA HIS A 86 -10.03 -13.68 -6.51
C HIS A 86 -9.20 -14.09 -5.29
N ASP A 87 -7.90 -14.22 -5.48
CA ASP A 87 -6.91 -14.55 -4.47
C ASP A 87 -5.96 -13.36 -4.25
N GLY A 88 -6.02 -12.74 -3.09
CA GLY A 88 -5.24 -11.56 -2.72
C GLY A 88 -6.15 -10.54 -2.04
N GLY A 89 -5.83 -10.20 -0.79
CA GLY A 89 -6.77 -9.49 0.08
C GLY A 89 -6.78 -7.97 -0.06
N TYR A 90 -5.91 -7.37 -0.90
CA TYR A 90 -5.57 -5.95 -0.73
C TYR A 90 -5.81 -5.06 -1.94
N SER A 91 -6.19 -5.64 -3.06
CA SER A 91 -6.40 -4.96 -4.34
C SER A 91 -7.86 -4.90 -4.75
N THR A 92 -8.17 -4.01 -5.69
CA THR A 92 -9.47 -3.94 -6.35
C THR A 92 -9.60 -5.03 -7.40
N PHE A 93 -10.77 -5.67 -7.47
CA PHE A 93 -11.11 -6.61 -8.53
C PHE A 93 -12.57 -6.43 -8.98
N ARG A 94 -12.88 -6.86 -10.22
CA ARG A 94 -14.18 -6.63 -10.87
C ARG A 94 -14.64 -7.84 -11.66
N ALA A 95 -15.95 -7.88 -11.94
CA ALA A 95 -16.54 -8.77 -12.92
C ALA A 95 -17.64 -8.07 -13.70
N ASP A 96 -17.73 -8.31 -15.02
CA ASP A 96 -18.91 -7.98 -15.83
C ASP A 96 -20.06 -8.92 -15.42
N ILE A 97 -21.14 -8.34 -14.89
CA ILE A 97 -22.33 -9.07 -14.45
C ILE A 97 -23.54 -8.86 -15.36
N THR A 98 -23.38 -8.19 -16.50
CA THR A 98 -24.45 -7.81 -17.42
C THR A 98 -25.37 -8.97 -17.77
N ASP A 99 -24.78 -10.13 -18.11
CA ASP A 99 -25.55 -11.31 -18.57
C ASP A 99 -26.06 -12.18 -17.40
N TYR A 100 -25.73 -11.81 -16.16
CA TYR A 100 -26.09 -12.56 -14.95
C TYR A 100 -27.21 -11.93 -14.14
N VAL A 101 -27.48 -10.62 -14.34
CA VAL A 101 -28.46 -9.88 -13.55
C VAL A 101 -29.89 -10.14 -13.98
N LYS A 102 -30.79 -10.04 -12.99
CA LYS A 102 -32.25 -10.04 -13.13
C LYS A 102 -32.78 -8.74 -12.54
N LYS A 103 -34.09 -8.48 -12.61
CA LYS A 103 -34.69 -7.30 -11.96
C LYS A 103 -34.35 -7.22 -10.46
N SER A 104 -34.41 -8.35 -9.74
CA SER A 104 -33.95 -8.50 -8.38
C SER A 104 -32.90 -9.59 -8.32
N ASN A 105 -31.80 -9.35 -7.63
CA ASN A 105 -30.63 -10.21 -7.59
C ASN A 105 -30.32 -10.65 -6.17
N HIS A 106 -29.82 -11.86 -6.06
CA HIS A 106 -29.22 -12.40 -4.85
C HIS A 106 -27.76 -12.74 -5.13
N MET A 107 -26.87 -12.08 -4.41
CA MET A 107 -25.42 -12.28 -4.49
C MET A 107 -24.91 -12.91 -3.20
N VAL A 108 -24.06 -13.90 -3.34
CA VAL A 108 -23.36 -14.58 -2.26
C VAL A 108 -21.87 -14.40 -2.48
N VAL A 109 -21.16 -13.92 -1.46
CA VAL A 109 -19.71 -13.79 -1.44
C VAL A 109 -19.15 -14.67 -0.31
N GLU A 110 -18.50 -15.74 -0.69
CA GLU A 110 -17.74 -16.57 0.25
C GLU A 110 -16.35 -15.93 0.41
N VAL A 111 -16.00 -15.58 1.64
CA VAL A 111 -14.72 -14.94 1.98
C VAL A 111 -13.94 -15.87 2.89
N ASP A 112 -12.71 -16.18 2.49
CA ASP A 112 -11.86 -17.14 3.19
C ASP A 112 -10.50 -16.54 3.54
N ASN A 113 -10.17 -16.48 4.86
CA ASN A 113 -8.84 -16.14 5.35
C ASN A 113 -8.12 -17.33 6.02
N SER A 114 -8.51 -18.55 5.69
CA SER A 114 -7.91 -19.77 6.25
C SER A 114 -6.42 -19.88 5.92
N LYS A 115 -5.69 -20.64 6.78
CA LYS A 115 -4.28 -20.96 6.52
C LYS A 115 -4.19 -21.84 5.27
N ASN A 116 -3.31 -21.45 4.36
CA ASN A 116 -3.05 -22.17 3.10
C ASN A 116 -1.59 -21.96 2.66
N ASP A 117 -1.18 -22.54 1.53
CA ASP A 117 0.19 -22.45 0.98
C ASP A 117 0.28 -21.72 -0.37
N ARG A 118 -0.79 -21.02 -0.78
CA ARG A 118 -0.92 -20.40 -2.11
C ARG A 118 -1.23 -18.89 -2.12
N VAL A 119 -1.79 -18.32 -1.05
CA VAL A 119 -2.19 -16.91 -0.97
C VAL A 119 -1.42 -16.20 0.13
N TYR A 120 -0.69 -15.16 -0.20
CA TYR A 120 0.04 -14.32 0.75
C TYR A 120 -0.86 -13.27 1.41
N PRO A 121 -0.58 -12.93 2.69
CA PRO A 121 0.43 -13.48 3.61
C PRO A 121 -0.10 -14.67 4.43
N GLN A 122 0.81 -15.50 4.97
CA GLN A 122 0.46 -16.59 5.88
C GLN A 122 1.18 -16.54 7.22
N LYS A 123 2.32 -15.88 7.28
CA LYS A 123 3.10 -15.62 8.49
C LYS A 123 3.56 -14.17 8.51
N ALA A 124 3.27 -13.47 9.59
CA ALA A 124 3.77 -12.12 9.86
C ALA A 124 3.40 -11.70 11.29
N ASP A 125 3.96 -10.60 11.76
CA ASP A 125 3.67 -10.03 13.08
C ASP A 125 2.54 -8.99 13.00
N PHE A 126 1.39 -9.41 12.42
CA PHE A 126 0.14 -8.65 12.41
C PHE A 126 -1.07 -9.57 12.19
N THR A 127 -2.27 -9.13 12.57
CA THR A 127 -3.51 -9.89 12.42
C THR A 127 -3.97 -9.93 10.96
N PHE A 128 -4.32 -11.13 10.45
CA PHE A 128 -4.87 -11.34 9.11
C PHE A 128 -6.40 -11.27 9.14
N TYR A 129 -6.92 -10.04 9.20
CA TYR A 129 -8.35 -9.79 9.27
C TYR A 129 -9.08 -10.34 8.05
N GLY A 130 -10.16 -11.10 8.27
CA GLY A 130 -11.03 -11.59 7.20
C GLY A 130 -12.25 -10.69 7.00
N GLY A 131 -12.70 -10.54 5.75
CA GLY A 131 -13.94 -9.81 5.45
C GLY A 131 -13.93 -9.00 4.17
N ILE A 132 -15.08 -8.41 3.86
CA ILE A 132 -15.23 -7.36 2.84
C ILE A 132 -14.99 -6.03 3.54
N TYR A 133 -13.74 -5.57 3.54
CA TYR A 133 -13.31 -4.47 4.41
C TYR A 133 -13.08 -3.14 3.69
N ARG A 134 -13.43 -3.07 2.41
CA ARG A 134 -13.50 -1.85 1.58
C ARG A 134 -14.79 -1.83 0.78
N ASP A 135 -15.07 -0.70 0.13
CA ASP A 135 -16.31 -0.48 -0.61
C ASP A 135 -16.61 -1.56 -1.66
N VAL A 136 -17.92 -1.81 -1.84
CA VAL A 136 -18.48 -2.58 -2.95
C VAL A 136 -19.37 -1.68 -3.79
N LYS A 137 -19.18 -1.71 -5.13
CA LYS A 137 -19.86 -0.83 -6.07
C LYS A 137 -20.45 -1.59 -7.26
N LEU A 138 -21.54 -1.07 -7.79
CA LEU A 138 -22.00 -1.36 -9.15
C LEU A 138 -21.53 -0.23 -10.07
N LEU A 139 -20.94 -0.60 -11.22
CA LEU A 139 -20.49 0.32 -12.24
C LEU A 139 -21.31 0.11 -13.49
N VAL A 140 -22.04 1.14 -13.94
CA VAL A 140 -22.68 1.14 -15.26
C VAL A 140 -21.77 1.90 -16.21
N VAL A 141 -21.33 1.24 -17.28
CA VAL A 141 -20.43 1.79 -18.30
C VAL A 141 -21.02 1.57 -19.69
N ASN A 142 -20.60 2.34 -20.67
CA ASN A 142 -20.96 2.07 -22.07
C ASN A 142 -20.36 0.72 -22.50
N LYS A 143 -20.94 0.04 -23.49
CA LYS A 143 -20.36 -1.18 -24.07
C LYS A 143 -18.95 -0.96 -24.63
N TYR A 144 -18.65 0.26 -25.06
CA TYR A 144 -17.31 0.72 -25.40
C TYR A 144 -16.78 1.57 -24.24
N HIS A 145 -15.81 1.05 -23.54
CA HIS A 145 -15.28 1.67 -22.31
C HIS A 145 -13.78 1.45 -22.18
N PHE A 146 -13.14 2.26 -21.34
CA PHE A 146 -11.78 2.00 -20.87
C PHE A 146 -11.74 0.72 -20.05
N ASP A 147 -10.65 -0.02 -20.20
CA ASP A 147 -10.47 -1.35 -19.62
C ASP A 147 -10.72 -1.35 -18.11
N LEU A 148 -11.48 -2.32 -17.66
CA LEU A 148 -11.84 -2.58 -16.27
C LEU A 148 -11.32 -3.94 -15.77
N ASP A 149 -10.85 -4.80 -16.67
CA ASP A 149 -10.55 -6.20 -16.38
C ASP A 149 -9.07 -6.42 -16.05
N TYR A 150 -8.17 -5.61 -16.64
CA TYR A 150 -6.72 -5.80 -16.48
C TYR A 150 -6.26 -5.43 -15.07
N TYR A 151 -6.09 -6.44 -14.20
CA TYR A 151 -5.61 -6.32 -12.82
C TYR A 151 -6.28 -5.22 -12.00
N GLY A 152 -7.58 -5.01 -12.17
CA GLY A 152 -8.35 -4.00 -11.45
C GLY A 152 -7.99 -2.55 -11.76
N GLY A 153 -7.28 -2.30 -12.86
CA GLY A 153 -6.91 -0.97 -13.33
C GLY A 153 -8.09 -0.11 -13.79
N ARG A 154 -7.78 1.10 -14.22
CA ARG A 154 -8.77 2.08 -14.71
C ARG A 154 -8.70 2.31 -16.21
N GLY A 155 -7.80 1.62 -16.91
CA GLY A 155 -7.55 1.82 -18.34
C GLY A 155 -6.81 3.11 -18.70
N LEU A 156 -6.13 3.75 -17.73
CA LEU A 156 -5.36 4.99 -17.91
C LEU A 156 -4.06 4.94 -17.11
N ALA A 157 -2.93 5.13 -17.77
CA ALA A 157 -1.62 5.26 -17.15
C ALA A 157 -0.96 6.57 -17.62
N VAL A 158 -0.44 7.36 -16.67
CA VAL A 158 0.22 8.65 -16.90
C VAL A 158 1.60 8.64 -16.28
N CYS A 159 2.62 8.92 -17.07
CA CYS A 159 4.02 8.96 -16.63
C CYS A 159 4.69 10.26 -17.09
N PRO A 160 4.92 11.21 -16.19
CA PRO A 160 5.69 12.41 -16.48
C PRO A 160 7.19 12.10 -16.56
N GLU A 161 7.85 12.61 -17.59
CA GLU A 161 9.31 12.60 -17.74
C GLU A 161 9.83 14.04 -17.81
N MET A 162 10.76 14.40 -16.95
CA MET A 162 11.28 15.76 -16.84
C MET A 162 12.43 16.02 -17.83
N GLY A 163 12.26 17.01 -18.70
CA GLY A 163 13.27 17.51 -19.64
C GLY A 163 13.69 18.95 -19.33
N GLY A 164 14.44 19.15 -18.24
CA GLY A 164 14.76 20.50 -17.77
C GLY A 164 13.59 21.13 -17.00
N GLU A 165 13.05 22.26 -17.49
CA GLU A 165 11.87 22.91 -16.91
C GLU A 165 10.55 22.36 -17.47
N ASP A 166 10.59 21.66 -18.60
CA ASP A 166 9.43 21.09 -19.26
C ASP A 166 9.20 19.65 -18.84
N ALA A 167 7.96 19.19 -18.95
CA ALA A 167 7.60 17.80 -18.72
C ALA A 167 6.97 17.18 -19.97
N ALA A 168 7.50 16.04 -20.44
CA ALA A 168 6.88 15.19 -21.42
C ALA A 168 5.97 14.20 -20.70
N ILE A 169 4.68 14.25 -20.98
CA ILE A 169 3.68 13.43 -20.31
C ILE A 169 3.30 12.28 -21.22
N TRP A 170 3.73 11.08 -20.87
CA TRP A 170 3.31 9.84 -21.49
C TRP A 170 1.92 9.48 -20.98
N VAL A 171 0.95 9.31 -21.90
CA VAL A 171 -0.40 8.87 -21.55
C VAL A 171 -0.70 7.62 -22.34
N ARG A 172 -0.97 6.53 -21.62
CA ARG A 172 -1.41 5.27 -22.22
C ARG A 172 -2.83 4.97 -21.79
N THR A 173 -3.65 4.66 -22.79
CA THR A 173 -5.05 4.29 -22.58
C THR A 173 -5.29 2.88 -23.07
N TYR A 174 -6.14 2.16 -22.36
CA TYR A 174 -6.56 0.80 -22.70
C TYR A 174 -8.08 0.79 -22.74
N HIS A 175 -8.66 0.35 -23.86
CA HIS A 175 -10.11 0.30 -24.06
C HIS A 175 -10.51 -0.85 -24.98
N ASN A 176 -11.77 -1.25 -24.96
CA ASN A 176 -12.30 -2.38 -25.73
C ASN A 176 -12.86 -2.01 -27.12
N ALA A 177 -12.76 -0.77 -27.58
CA ALA A 177 -13.29 -0.31 -28.85
C ALA A 177 -12.24 -0.40 -29.97
N GLU A 178 -12.41 -1.28 -30.96
CA GLU A 178 -11.46 -1.46 -32.09
C GLU A 178 -11.27 -0.18 -32.91
N ASN A 179 -12.34 0.62 -33.10
CA ASN A 179 -12.32 1.90 -33.84
C ASN A 179 -12.50 3.10 -32.89
N GLY A 180 -12.08 2.95 -31.64
CA GLY A 180 -12.10 4.04 -30.66
C GLY A 180 -11.03 5.08 -30.96
N ARG A 181 -11.33 6.34 -30.64
CA ARG A 181 -10.36 7.44 -30.56
C ARG A 181 -10.44 8.05 -29.18
N VAL A 182 -9.28 8.25 -28.55
CA VAL A 182 -9.22 8.88 -27.24
C VAL A 182 -8.74 10.32 -27.37
N GLU A 183 -9.48 11.25 -26.78
CA GLU A 183 -9.01 12.63 -26.59
C GLU A 183 -8.49 12.78 -25.16
N ILE A 184 -7.30 13.37 -25.04
CA ILE A 184 -6.61 13.58 -23.78
C ILE A 184 -6.53 15.08 -23.51
N THR A 185 -6.94 15.48 -22.30
CA THR A 185 -6.84 16.87 -21.83
C THR A 185 -6.09 16.89 -20.51
N LEU A 186 -5.00 17.64 -20.46
CA LEU A 186 -4.25 17.92 -19.23
C LEU A 186 -4.63 19.31 -18.72
N THR A 187 -5.00 19.38 -17.44
CA THR A 187 -5.32 20.65 -16.77
C THR A 187 -4.46 20.83 -15.53
N ASP A 188 -4.18 22.09 -15.22
CA ASP A 188 -3.54 22.47 -13.96
C ASP A 188 -4.52 22.41 -12.77
N ALA A 189 -4.04 22.79 -11.58
CA ALA A 189 -4.86 22.77 -10.36
C ALA A 189 -6.06 23.73 -10.39
N ASP A 190 -5.99 24.76 -11.21
CA ASP A 190 -7.06 25.77 -11.40
C ASP A 190 -8.03 25.40 -12.53
N GLY A 191 -7.80 24.25 -13.20
CA GLY A 191 -8.60 23.76 -14.31
C GLY A 191 -8.28 24.38 -15.67
N VAL A 192 -7.15 25.11 -15.78
CA VAL A 192 -6.67 25.66 -17.05
C VAL A 192 -6.04 24.55 -17.87
N VAL A 193 -6.39 24.46 -19.16
CA VAL A 193 -5.80 23.48 -20.08
C VAL A 193 -4.35 23.82 -20.33
N VAL A 194 -3.46 22.89 -20.02
CA VAL A 194 -1.99 22.99 -20.19
C VAL A 194 -1.45 22.06 -21.27
N GLY A 195 -2.27 21.13 -21.75
CA GLY A 195 -1.91 20.23 -22.84
C GLY A 195 -3.12 19.49 -23.36
N VAL A 196 -3.10 19.17 -24.65
CA VAL A 196 -4.11 18.33 -25.31
C VAL A 196 -3.40 17.37 -26.26
N GLY A 197 -3.98 16.20 -26.43
CA GLY A 197 -3.46 15.17 -27.33
C GLY A 197 -4.49 14.09 -27.60
N ASP A 198 -4.08 13.06 -28.30
CA ASP A 198 -4.90 11.87 -28.53
C ASP A 198 -4.07 10.59 -28.32
N ASP A 199 -4.68 9.43 -28.50
CA ASP A 199 -4.05 8.12 -28.30
C ASP A 199 -2.99 7.76 -29.37
N ASN A 200 -2.75 8.62 -30.35
CA ASN A 200 -1.67 8.51 -31.34
C ASN A 200 -0.44 9.34 -30.96
N ASP A 201 -0.57 10.24 -29.97
CA ASP A 201 0.53 11.05 -29.51
C ASP A 201 1.49 10.23 -28.61
N GLU A 202 2.79 10.29 -28.87
CA GLU A 202 3.76 9.64 -28.01
C GLU A 202 3.84 10.35 -26.65
N THR A 203 3.80 11.69 -26.64
CA THR A 203 3.86 12.52 -25.44
C THR A 203 3.12 13.83 -25.61
N ILE A 204 2.60 14.38 -24.52
CA ILE A 204 2.04 15.73 -24.43
C ILE A 204 3.00 16.57 -23.59
N VAL A 205 3.47 17.71 -24.11
CA VAL A 205 4.43 18.55 -23.40
C VAL A 205 3.72 19.61 -22.55
N ILE A 206 4.10 19.69 -21.28
CA ILE A 206 3.75 20.82 -20.40
C ILE A 206 5.00 21.72 -20.30
N GLU A 207 4.94 22.93 -20.88
CA GLU A 207 6.02 23.90 -20.80
C GLU A 207 6.10 24.48 -19.38
N LYS A 208 7.33 24.60 -18.84
CA LYS A 208 7.60 25.11 -17.49
C LYS A 208 6.70 24.45 -16.42
N ALA A 209 6.72 23.13 -16.40
CA ALA A 209 5.87 22.35 -15.52
C ALA A 209 6.06 22.71 -14.05
N HIS A 210 4.96 22.94 -13.33
CA HIS A 210 4.97 23.09 -11.89
C HIS A 210 5.23 21.72 -11.25
N LEU A 211 6.29 21.63 -10.46
CA LEU A 211 6.74 20.35 -9.94
C LEU A 211 5.97 19.92 -8.69
N TRP A 212 5.67 18.64 -8.60
CA TRP A 212 5.32 18.01 -7.33
C TRP A 212 6.60 17.88 -6.48
N HIS A 213 6.72 18.69 -5.43
CA HIS A 213 7.95 18.82 -4.63
C HIS A 213 7.78 18.35 -3.18
N GLY A 214 7.16 17.19 -3.00
CA GLY A 214 6.95 16.58 -1.68
C GLY A 214 6.10 17.48 -0.78
N ILE A 215 6.38 17.45 0.53
CA ILE A 215 5.58 18.21 1.53
C ILE A 215 5.68 19.73 1.39
N GLU A 216 6.67 20.24 0.65
CA GLU A 216 6.88 21.68 0.46
C GLU A 216 5.89 22.24 -0.57
N ASP A 217 5.64 21.51 -1.66
CA ASP A 217 4.76 21.92 -2.75
C ASP A 217 4.21 20.71 -3.51
N PRO A 218 3.14 20.06 -3.01
CA PRO A 218 2.56 18.85 -3.59
C PRO A 218 1.62 19.15 -4.77
N TYR A 219 2.13 19.84 -5.81
CA TYR A 219 1.33 20.29 -6.93
C TYR A 219 0.87 19.14 -7.83
N LEU A 220 -0.42 19.10 -8.14
CA LEU A 220 -1.05 18.04 -8.93
C LEU A 220 -1.77 18.61 -10.15
N TYR A 221 -1.54 18.00 -11.31
CA TYR A 221 -2.30 18.15 -12.53
C TYR A 221 -3.43 17.12 -12.59
N ASN A 222 -4.40 17.34 -13.49
CA ASN A 222 -5.41 16.36 -13.86
C ASN A 222 -5.19 15.91 -15.30
N CYS A 223 -5.41 14.63 -15.56
CA CYS A 223 -5.50 14.04 -16.89
C CYS A 223 -6.90 13.48 -17.07
N ASP A 224 -7.61 13.99 -18.07
CA ASP A 224 -8.90 13.50 -18.53
C ASP A 224 -8.72 12.80 -19.88
N ALA A 225 -9.15 11.55 -19.98
CA ALA A 225 -9.21 10.80 -21.22
C ALA A 225 -10.67 10.48 -21.57
N VAL A 226 -11.10 10.83 -22.78
CA VAL A 226 -12.46 10.60 -23.27
C VAL A 226 -12.42 9.70 -24.50
N LEU A 227 -13.10 8.57 -24.43
CA LEU A 227 -13.23 7.61 -25.54
C LEU A 227 -14.40 7.98 -26.43
N TYR A 228 -14.13 8.14 -27.72
CA TYR A 228 -15.12 8.36 -28.77
C TYR A 228 -15.21 7.15 -29.70
N VAL A 229 -16.44 6.77 -30.04
CA VAL A 229 -16.75 5.79 -31.11
C VAL A 229 -17.81 6.40 -32.00
N ASP A 230 -17.58 6.38 -33.31
CA ASP A 230 -18.47 6.98 -34.31
C ASP A 230 -18.84 8.45 -34.00
N GLY A 231 -17.86 9.20 -33.46
CA GLY A 231 -18.01 10.62 -33.09
C GLY A 231 -18.83 10.88 -31.84
N LYS A 232 -19.21 9.86 -31.09
CA LYS A 232 -19.94 9.98 -29.83
C LYS A 232 -19.01 9.64 -28.66
N ALA A 233 -19.02 10.47 -27.62
CA ALA A 233 -18.33 10.18 -26.36
C ALA A 233 -19.02 9.00 -25.66
N CYS A 234 -18.26 7.92 -25.47
CA CYS A 234 -18.73 6.67 -24.86
C CYS A 234 -18.35 6.56 -23.39
N ASP A 235 -17.08 6.86 -23.07
CA ASP A 235 -16.57 6.73 -21.71
C ASP A 235 -15.56 7.83 -21.38
N LYS A 236 -15.38 8.08 -20.08
CA LYS A 236 -14.39 9.02 -19.57
C LYS A 236 -13.72 8.45 -18.33
N VAL A 237 -12.40 8.56 -18.27
CA VAL A 237 -11.60 8.29 -17.09
C VAL A 237 -10.72 9.49 -16.77
N SER A 238 -10.43 9.66 -15.49
CA SER A 238 -9.60 10.77 -15.01
C SER A 238 -8.64 10.28 -13.94
N CYS A 239 -7.45 10.90 -13.89
CA CYS A 239 -6.54 10.73 -12.77
C CYS A 239 -5.81 12.04 -12.47
N LYS A 240 -5.30 12.15 -11.24
CA LYS A 240 -4.31 13.16 -10.88
C LYS A 240 -2.91 12.61 -11.13
N PHE A 241 -1.97 13.51 -11.44
CA PHE A 241 -0.56 13.18 -11.57
C PHE A 241 0.31 14.36 -11.14
N GLY A 242 1.57 14.12 -10.84
CA GLY A 242 2.52 15.17 -10.46
C GLY A 242 3.80 15.05 -11.28
N CYS A 243 4.27 16.19 -11.80
CA CYS A 243 5.55 16.27 -12.51
C CYS A 243 6.70 16.27 -11.51
N ARG A 244 7.52 15.24 -11.53
CA ARG A 244 8.65 15.11 -10.61
C ARG A 244 9.73 14.21 -11.17
N SER A 245 10.94 14.38 -10.67
CA SER A 245 12.03 13.42 -10.82
C SER A 245 12.62 13.09 -9.46
N PHE A 246 13.11 11.86 -9.28
CA PHE A 246 13.88 11.50 -8.10
C PHE A 246 15.07 10.61 -8.46
N ARG A 247 16.06 10.66 -7.61
CA ARG A 247 17.28 9.84 -7.72
C ARG A 247 17.71 9.40 -6.32
N ILE A 248 18.15 8.17 -6.23
CA ILE A 248 18.73 7.61 -5.01
C ILE A 248 20.23 7.43 -5.26
N ASP A 249 21.05 8.01 -4.37
CA ASP A 249 22.50 8.04 -4.49
C ASP A 249 23.13 7.32 -3.29
N SER A 250 24.10 6.46 -3.55
CA SER A 250 24.71 5.65 -2.50
C SER A 250 25.51 6.43 -1.46
N ASP A 251 25.97 7.64 -1.79
CA ASP A 251 26.75 8.49 -0.88
C ASP A 251 25.96 9.68 -0.31
N LYS A 252 24.87 10.08 -0.98
CA LYS A 252 24.16 11.33 -0.69
C LYS A 252 22.69 11.14 -0.37
N GLY A 253 22.17 9.89 -0.45
CA GLY A 253 20.79 9.56 -0.13
C GLY A 253 19.80 9.95 -1.23
N PHE A 254 18.63 10.41 -0.86
CA PHE A 254 17.50 10.67 -1.75
C PHE A 254 17.49 12.12 -2.27
N PHE A 255 17.17 12.28 -3.55
CA PHE A 255 17.00 13.56 -4.22
C PHE A 255 15.62 13.62 -4.87
N LEU A 256 14.92 14.72 -4.66
CA LEU A 256 13.67 15.06 -5.33
C LEU A 256 13.90 16.32 -6.18
N ASN A 257 13.56 16.22 -7.48
CA ASN A 257 13.73 17.33 -8.44
C ASN A 257 15.13 17.94 -8.43
N GLY A 258 16.14 17.08 -8.34
CA GLY A 258 17.55 17.48 -8.33
C GLY A 258 18.08 18.04 -7.01
N LYS A 259 17.22 18.25 -6.00
CA LYS A 259 17.60 18.75 -4.68
C LYS A 259 17.70 17.60 -3.68
N SER A 260 18.66 17.66 -2.74
CA SER A 260 18.73 16.72 -1.63
C SER A 260 17.45 16.79 -0.79
N TYR A 261 16.82 15.65 -0.57
CA TYR A 261 15.55 15.54 0.14
C TYR A 261 15.61 14.33 1.10
N PRO A 262 16.20 14.50 2.31
CA PRO A 262 16.35 13.40 3.26
C PRO A 262 14.99 12.82 3.65
N LEU A 263 14.80 11.52 3.44
CA LEU A 263 13.56 10.84 3.78
C LEU A 263 13.55 10.44 5.26
N ARG A 264 12.62 11.03 6.02
CA ARG A 264 12.39 10.84 7.45
C ARG A 264 10.97 10.37 7.65
N GLY A 265 10.78 9.13 8.04
CA GLY A 265 9.44 8.58 7.96
C GLY A 265 9.08 7.50 8.95
N VAL A 266 7.89 7.03 8.74
CA VAL A 266 7.22 6.04 9.57
C VAL A 266 6.68 4.92 8.70
N CYS A 267 6.48 3.74 9.31
CA CYS A 267 5.65 2.68 8.73
C CYS A 267 4.20 2.84 9.20
N ARG A 268 3.25 2.30 8.43
CA ARG A 268 1.83 2.28 8.78
C ARG A 268 1.20 0.94 8.41
N HIS A 269 0.50 0.32 9.38
CA HIS A 269 -0.50 -0.70 9.12
C HIS A 269 -1.89 -0.08 8.91
N GLN A 270 -2.76 -0.76 8.17
CA GLN A 270 -4.11 -0.33 7.88
C GLN A 270 -5.10 -1.02 8.83
N ASP A 271 -5.01 -0.70 10.11
CA ASP A 271 -5.93 -1.22 11.12
C ASP A 271 -6.23 -0.21 12.24
N TRP A 272 -7.28 -0.49 13.02
CA TRP A 272 -7.74 0.38 14.10
C TRP A 272 -8.42 -0.42 15.21
N LYS A 273 -8.31 0.07 16.45
CA LYS A 273 -8.89 -0.60 17.62
C LYS A 273 -10.40 -0.77 17.49
N GLY A 274 -10.89 -2.01 17.65
CA GLY A 274 -12.30 -2.38 17.67
C GLY A 274 -12.99 -2.49 16.30
N ILE A 275 -12.31 -2.09 15.20
CA ILE A 275 -12.84 -2.22 13.84
C ILE A 275 -11.89 -2.97 12.89
N GLY A 276 -10.70 -3.36 13.36
CA GLY A 276 -9.72 -4.05 12.54
C GLY A 276 -9.31 -3.25 11.30
N ASN A 277 -9.25 -3.92 10.16
CA ASN A 277 -8.95 -3.27 8.87
C ASN A 277 -10.16 -2.63 8.18
N ALA A 278 -11.37 -2.73 8.76
CA ALA A 278 -12.60 -2.13 8.21
C ALA A 278 -12.67 -0.62 8.47
N ILE A 279 -11.60 0.08 8.13
CA ILE A 279 -11.44 1.53 8.36
C ILE A 279 -12.05 2.35 7.22
N THR A 280 -12.50 3.56 7.53
CA THR A 280 -13.15 4.49 6.61
C THR A 280 -12.22 5.64 6.22
N LYS A 281 -12.67 6.51 5.31
CA LYS A 281 -11.92 7.71 4.90
C LYS A 281 -11.57 8.62 6.07
N GLU A 282 -12.47 8.76 7.05
CA GLU A 282 -12.24 9.55 8.24
C GLU A 282 -11.07 9.02 9.09
N HIS A 283 -10.92 7.70 9.18
CA HIS A 283 -9.78 7.07 9.86
C HIS A 283 -8.47 7.32 9.10
N HIS A 284 -8.50 7.25 7.77
CA HIS A 284 -7.36 7.59 6.92
C HIS A 284 -6.95 9.06 7.08
N ASP A 285 -7.91 9.98 7.14
CA ASP A 285 -7.66 11.41 7.36
C ASP A 285 -7.01 11.68 8.73
N ILE A 286 -7.45 11.00 9.78
CA ILE A 286 -6.86 11.09 11.13
C ILE A 286 -5.42 10.59 11.11
N ASP A 287 -5.17 9.42 10.53
CA ASP A 287 -3.83 8.86 10.43
C ASP A 287 -2.88 9.80 9.67
N MET A 288 -3.32 10.33 8.52
CA MET A 288 -2.54 11.28 7.73
C MET A 288 -2.26 12.59 8.50
N ALA A 289 -3.24 13.09 9.24
CA ALA A 289 -3.06 14.30 10.05
C ALA A 289 -1.98 14.09 11.14
N LEU A 290 -1.97 12.94 11.81
CA LEU A 290 -0.98 12.60 12.83
C LEU A 290 0.42 12.39 12.22
N ILE A 291 0.51 11.74 11.05
CA ILE A 291 1.78 11.54 10.31
C ILE A 291 2.39 12.89 9.88
N ARG A 292 1.54 13.81 9.41
CA ARG A 292 1.99 15.18 9.08
C ARG A 292 2.41 15.97 10.32
N GLU A 293 1.67 15.82 11.41
CA GLU A 293 1.95 16.53 12.66
C GLU A 293 3.30 16.13 13.27
N VAL A 294 3.71 14.86 13.15
CA VAL A 294 5.02 14.41 13.65
C VAL A 294 6.18 14.90 12.78
N GLY A 295 5.90 15.46 11.59
CA GLY A 295 6.90 15.99 10.67
C GLY A 295 7.50 14.95 9.72
N ALA A 296 6.86 13.79 9.53
CA ALA A 296 7.29 12.82 8.53
C ALA A 296 7.08 13.34 7.11
N ASN A 297 7.99 12.99 6.18
CA ASN A 297 7.89 13.29 4.75
C ASN A 297 7.87 12.02 3.89
N THR A 298 7.98 10.85 4.50
CA THR A 298 7.87 9.55 3.83
C THR A 298 7.10 8.55 4.67
N ILE A 299 6.40 7.62 4.00
CA ILE A 299 5.62 6.56 4.64
C ILE A 299 5.91 5.24 3.93
N ARG A 300 6.29 4.21 4.68
CA ARG A 300 6.24 2.83 4.19
C ARG A 300 4.88 2.25 4.50
N LEU A 301 4.12 1.94 3.45
CA LEU A 301 2.79 1.35 3.55
C LEU A 301 2.92 -0.17 3.73
N ALA A 302 3.21 -0.56 4.96
CA ALA A 302 3.51 -1.93 5.33
C ALA A 302 2.22 -2.74 5.52
N HIS A 303 2.19 -3.98 5.12
CA HIS A 303 3.13 -4.76 4.27
C HIS A 303 2.40 -5.21 2.99
N TYR A 304 1.43 -4.42 2.51
CA TYR A 304 0.47 -4.75 1.45
C TYR A 304 -0.07 -3.48 0.79
N GLN A 305 -0.78 -3.63 -0.32
CA GLN A 305 -1.46 -2.51 -0.97
C GLN A 305 -2.51 -1.90 -0.04
N HIS A 306 -2.33 -0.62 0.30
CA HIS A 306 -3.28 0.15 1.09
C HIS A 306 -4.47 0.61 0.26
N ASP A 307 -5.46 1.24 0.91
CA ASP A 307 -6.61 1.83 0.23
C ASP A 307 -6.18 2.94 -0.73
N GLN A 308 -6.80 3.00 -1.92
CA GLN A 308 -6.50 4.01 -2.94
C GLN A 308 -6.65 5.43 -2.38
N TYR A 309 -7.63 5.65 -1.51
CA TYR A 309 -7.82 6.94 -0.85
C TYR A 309 -6.59 7.38 -0.03
N PHE A 310 -5.87 6.43 0.58
CA PHE A 310 -4.66 6.79 1.33
C PHE A 310 -3.49 7.17 0.42
N TYR A 311 -3.36 6.56 -0.76
CA TYR A 311 -2.41 7.03 -1.78
C TYR A 311 -2.78 8.42 -2.30
N ASP A 312 -4.08 8.70 -2.53
CA ASP A 312 -4.56 10.04 -2.89
C ASP A 312 -4.19 11.09 -1.83
N LEU A 313 -4.26 10.73 -0.54
CA LEU A 313 -3.81 11.60 0.56
C LEU A 313 -2.29 11.80 0.54
N CYS A 314 -1.51 10.75 0.23
CA CYS A 314 -0.06 10.88 0.08
C CYS A 314 0.31 11.83 -1.05
N ASP A 315 -0.35 11.74 -2.20
CA ASP A 315 -0.16 12.65 -3.33
C ASP A 315 -0.50 14.09 -2.95
N LYS A 316 -1.66 14.28 -2.32
CA LYS A 316 -2.19 15.60 -1.90
C LYS A 316 -1.30 16.29 -0.88
N TYR A 317 -0.68 15.55 0.03
CA TYR A 317 0.12 16.10 1.11
C TYR A 317 1.63 15.95 0.89
N GLY A 318 2.04 15.44 -0.26
CA GLY A 318 3.44 15.38 -0.65
C GLY A 318 4.29 14.32 0.05
N MET A 319 3.65 13.24 0.56
CA MET A 319 4.36 12.14 1.20
C MET A 319 5.05 11.26 0.17
N ILE A 320 6.34 10.99 0.36
CA ILE A 320 7.03 9.98 -0.44
C ILE A 320 6.64 8.59 0.07
N VAL A 321 6.27 7.69 -0.84
CA VAL A 321 5.72 6.38 -0.48
C VAL A 321 6.62 5.24 -0.94
N TRP A 322 6.82 4.28 -0.03
CA TRP A 322 7.23 2.92 -0.33
C TRP A 322 5.97 2.05 -0.33
N ALA A 323 5.57 1.53 -1.49
CA ALA A 323 4.46 0.60 -1.66
C ALA A 323 4.99 -0.82 -1.87
N GLU A 324 4.37 -1.82 -1.23
CA GLU A 324 4.83 -3.21 -1.27
C GLU A 324 3.69 -4.23 -1.33
N ILE A 325 4.02 -5.45 -1.73
CA ILE A 325 3.12 -6.60 -1.68
C ILE A 325 3.35 -7.44 -0.41
N PRO A 326 2.38 -8.23 0.03
CA PRO A 326 2.48 -9.02 1.27
C PRO A 326 3.32 -10.30 1.13
N TYR A 327 4.37 -10.28 0.31
CA TYR A 327 5.34 -11.34 0.18
C TYR A 327 6.32 -11.28 1.36
N ILE A 328 5.92 -11.90 2.48
CA ILE A 328 6.52 -11.69 3.81
C ILE A 328 6.82 -13.00 4.52
N SER A 329 7.91 -13.00 5.30
CA SER A 329 8.38 -14.01 6.27
C SER A 329 8.75 -15.35 5.67
N GLU A 330 8.00 -15.91 4.73
CA GLU A 330 8.30 -17.19 4.09
C GLU A 330 7.96 -17.19 2.59
N HIS A 331 8.77 -17.90 1.84
CA HIS A 331 8.45 -18.22 0.45
C HIS A 331 7.65 -19.54 0.41
N MET A 332 6.47 -19.48 -0.20
CA MET A 332 5.60 -20.61 -0.48
C MET A 332 5.70 -20.94 -1.98
N PRO A 333 6.22 -22.11 -2.39
CA PRO A 333 6.32 -22.44 -3.82
C PRO A 333 5.00 -22.39 -4.58
N ASN A 334 3.90 -22.80 -3.93
CA ASN A 334 2.54 -22.73 -4.51
C ASN A 334 1.95 -21.32 -4.51
N GLY A 335 2.53 -20.38 -3.78
CA GLY A 335 2.13 -18.96 -3.71
C GLY A 335 2.83 -18.06 -4.72
N ARG A 336 3.70 -18.60 -5.58
CA ARG A 336 4.47 -17.82 -6.56
C ARG A 336 3.58 -16.99 -7.48
N GLU A 337 2.61 -17.62 -8.13
CA GLU A 337 1.67 -16.95 -9.04
C GLU A 337 0.85 -15.87 -8.32
N ASN A 338 0.49 -16.11 -7.05
CA ASN A 338 -0.21 -15.12 -6.24
C ASN A 338 0.67 -13.89 -5.95
N SER A 339 1.96 -14.06 -5.64
CA SER A 339 2.87 -12.92 -5.45
C SER A 339 3.04 -12.11 -6.73
N ILE A 340 3.09 -12.76 -7.90
CA ILE A 340 3.16 -12.12 -9.22
C ILE A 340 1.86 -11.35 -9.51
N SER A 341 0.70 -11.96 -9.28
CA SER A 341 -0.60 -11.30 -9.48
C SER A 341 -0.75 -10.07 -8.59
N GLN A 342 -0.46 -10.18 -7.30
CA GLN A 342 -0.54 -9.05 -6.37
C GLN A 342 0.43 -7.91 -6.75
N MET A 343 1.62 -8.22 -7.30
CA MET A 343 2.54 -7.19 -7.78
C MET A 343 1.98 -6.47 -9.02
N LYS A 344 1.39 -7.20 -9.96
CA LYS A 344 0.72 -6.60 -11.13
C LYS A 344 -0.44 -5.71 -10.73
N GLU A 345 -1.29 -6.19 -9.80
CA GLU A 345 -2.40 -5.42 -9.24
C GLU A 345 -1.93 -4.13 -8.58
N LEU A 346 -0.89 -4.21 -7.73
CA LEU A 346 -0.31 -3.05 -7.06
C LEU A 346 0.18 -2.01 -8.08
N ILE A 347 0.98 -2.43 -9.06
CA ILE A 347 1.54 -1.52 -10.07
C ILE A 347 0.42 -0.91 -10.92
N VAL A 348 -0.47 -1.73 -11.49
CA VAL A 348 -1.54 -1.26 -12.39
C VAL A 348 -2.49 -0.29 -11.69
N GLN A 349 -2.87 -0.59 -10.45
CA GLN A 349 -3.83 0.22 -9.70
C GLN A 349 -3.21 1.50 -9.10
N CYS A 350 -1.89 1.50 -8.84
CA CYS A 350 -1.21 2.60 -8.18
C CYS A 350 -0.23 3.36 -9.08
N TYR A 351 -0.18 3.06 -10.38
CA TYR A 351 0.81 3.61 -11.33
C TYR A 351 0.86 5.13 -11.35
N ASN A 352 -0.30 5.79 -11.31
CA ASN A 352 -0.44 7.24 -11.50
C ASN A 352 -0.07 8.08 -10.27
N HIS A 353 0.18 7.46 -9.11
CA HIS A 353 0.51 8.19 -7.88
C HIS A 353 1.93 8.76 -7.91
N PRO A 354 2.13 10.10 -7.94
CA PRO A 354 3.46 10.70 -7.92
C PRO A 354 4.19 10.47 -6.61
N SER A 355 3.49 10.22 -5.52
CA SER A 355 4.04 9.94 -4.19
C SER A 355 4.88 8.66 -4.16
N ILE A 356 4.52 7.63 -4.94
CA ILE A 356 5.26 6.35 -4.93
C ILE A 356 6.63 6.52 -5.57
N CYS A 357 7.68 6.22 -4.81
CA CYS A 357 9.06 6.31 -5.26
C CYS A 357 9.74 4.95 -5.46
N VAL A 358 9.28 3.90 -4.77
CA VAL A 358 9.82 2.54 -4.90
C VAL A 358 8.73 1.48 -4.80
N TRP A 359 8.94 0.36 -5.49
CA TRP A 359 8.12 -0.83 -5.37
C TRP A 359 8.82 -1.86 -4.49
N GLY A 360 8.17 -2.27 -3.41
CA GLY A 360 8.67 -3.25 -2.45
C GLY A 360 8.39 -4.68 -2.89
N ILE A 361 9.44 -5.48 -3.08
CA ILE A 361 9.33 -6.87 -3.52
C ILE A 361 8.91 -7.77 -2.35
N SER A 362 9.57 -7.64 -1.20
CA SER A 362 9.35 -8.52 -0.05
C SER A 362 9.75 -7.90 1.28
N ASN A 363 9.24 -8.48 2.37
CA ASN A 363 9.64 -8.18 3.74
C ASN A 363 10.10 -9.43 4.48
N GLU A 364 11.32 -9.41 5.05
CA GLU A 364 11.86 -10.44 5.95
C GLU A 364 11.68 -11.90 5.45
N ILE A 365 11.63 -12.09 4.16
CA ILE A 365 11.24 -13.34 3.50
C ILE A 365 12.12 -14.55 3.90
N THR A 366 13.28 -14.29 4.47
CA THR A 366 14.23 -15.34 4.88
C THR A 366 13.95 -15.93 6.26
N ILE A 367 13.03 -15.37 7.06
CA ILE A 367 12.75 -15.83 8.43
C ILE A 367 12.37 -17.32 8.46
N SER A 368 11.39 -17.72 7.65
CA SER A 368 10.85 -19.07 7.67
C SER A 368 11.03 -19.82 6.34
N THR A 369 11.71 -19.23 5.36
CA THR A 369 11.90 -19.83 4.03
C THR A 369 12.83 -21.03 4.09
N THR A 370 12.33 -22.18 3.62
CA THR A 370 13.11 -23.43 3.47
C THR A 370 13.64 -23.62 2.05
N LYS A 371 12.90 -23.18 1.04
CA LYS A 371 13.21 -23.30 -0.40
C LYS A 371 13.96 -22.06 -0.91
N LYS A 372 15.18 -21.83 -0.42
CA LYS A 372 15.97 -20.60 -0.72
C LYS A 372 16.22 -20.36 -2.20
N ALA A 373 16.49 -21.40 -2.98
CA ALA A 373 16.76 -21.26 -4.42
C ALA A 373 15.52 -20.79 -5.18
N ASP A 374 14.36 -21.36 -4.86
CA ASP A 374 13.07 -20.99 -5.44
C ASP A 374 12.65 -19.56 -5.03
N MET A 375 12.86 -19.21 -3.75
CA MET A 375 12.70 -17.85 -3.26
C MET A 375 13.55 -16.84 -4.06
N MET A 376 14.84 -17.13 -4.26
CA MET A 376 15.74 -16.25 -5.01
C MET A 376 15.32 -16.10 -6.46
N ASP A 377 14.82 -17.16 -7.08
CA ASP A 377 14.30 -17.13 -8.45
C ASP A 377 13.02 -16.29 -8.51
N ASN A 378 12.07 -16.46 -7.57
CA ASN A 378 10.87 -15.65 -7.50
C ASN A 378 11.18 -14.14 -7.31
N HIS A 379 12.20 -13.81 -6.52
CA HIS A 379 12.64 -12.40 -6.38
C HIS A 379 13.15 -11.82 -7.71
N ARG A 380 13.88 -12.60 -8.51
CA ARG A 380 14.32 -12.14 -9.84
C ARG A 380 13.12 -11.91 -10.75
N VAL A 381 12.18 -12.87 -10.77
CA VAL A 381 10.95 -12.74 -11.56
C VAL A 381 10.16 -11.49 -11.17
N LEU A 382 9.99 -11.24 -9.88
CA LEU A 382 9.29 -10.03 -9.40
C LEU A 382 10.07 -8.75 -9.74
N ASN A 383 11.39 -8.74 -9.59
CA ASN A 383 12.23 -7.61 -9.95
C ASN A 383 12.15 -7.28 -11.44
N ASP A 384 12.27 -8.28 -12.29
CA ASP A 384 12.21 -8.13 -13.75
C ASP A 384 10.80 -7.69 -14.19
N LEU A 385 9.75 -8.25 -13.59
CA LEU A 385 8.36 -7.86 -13.81
C LEU A 385 8.11 -6.37 -13.48
N ILE A 386 8.64 -5.90 -12.35
CA ILE A 386 8.48 -4.50 -11.96
C ILE A 386 9.12 -3.58 -13.00
N HIS A 387 10.36 -3.87 -13.43
CA HIS A 387 11.06 -3.09 -14.44
C HIS A 387 10.37 -3.12 -15.81
N GLU A 388 9.74 -4.25 -16.16
CA GLU A 388 8.93 -4.36 -17.40
C GLU A 388 7.68 -3.48 -17.33
N MET A 389 6.99 -3.49 -16.20
CA MET A 389 5.72 -2.77 -16.03
C MET A 389 5.92 -1.28 -15.71
N ASP A 390 6.96 -0.94 -14.96
CA ASP A 390 7.28 0.43 -14.56
C ASP A 390 8.81 0.66 -14.50
N PRO A 391 9.44 1.02 -15.61
CA PRO A 391 10.87 1.34 -15.64
C PRO A 391 11.24 2.66 -14.95
N SER A 392 10.24 3.46 -14.53
CA SER A 392 10.46 4.78 -13.94
C SER A 392 10.76 4.75 -12.45
N ARG A 393 10.45 3.65 -11.76
CA ARG A 393 10.63 3.50 -10.31
C ARG A 393 11.53 2.31 -9.98
N PRO A 394 12.51 2.49 -9.07
CA PRO A 394 13.37 1.40 -8.62
C PRO A 394 12.63 0.41 -7.72
N THR A 395 13.18 -0.79 -7.67
CA THR A 395 12.77 -1.85 -6.74
C THR A 395 13.49 -1.74 -5.41
N THR A 396 12.82 -2.20 -4.35
CA THR A 396 13.41 -2.33 -3.02
C THR A 396 12.92 -3.60 -2.31
N LEU A 397 13.57 -3.95 -1.22
CA LEU A 397 13.09 -4.98 -0.29
C LEU A 397 13.59 -4.69 1.14
N ALA A 398 12.88 -5.25 2.13
CA ALA A 398 13.24 -5.16 3.52
C ALA A 398 13.90 -6.47 3.98
N CYS A 399 15.20 -6.43 4.21
CA CYS A 399 15.94 -7.58 4.70
C CYS A 399 15.68 -7.81 6.20
N TYR A 400 15.54 -9.06 6.57
CA TYR A 400 15.50 -9.49 7.96
C TYR A 400 16.81 -9.18 8.68
N ALA A 401 16.74 -8.81 9.96
CA ALA A 401 17.90 -8.45 10.77
C ALA A 401 19.04 -9.49 10.78
N MET A 402 18.71 -10.77 10.65
CA MET A 402 19.70 -11.86 10.61
C MET A 402 20.30 -12.11 9.23
N CYS A 403 19.81 -11.44 8.18
CA CYS A 403 20.48 -11.43 6.89
C CYS A 403 21.81 -10.70 7.01
N ALA A 404 22.90 -11.37 6.73
CA ALA A 404 24.21 -10.75 6.72
C ALA A 404 24.34 -9.74 5.57
N PRO A 405 25.22 -8.72 5.68
CA PRO A 405 25.48 -7.76 4.62
C PRO A 405 25.87 -8.35 3.26
N PHE A 406 26.35 -9.60 3.25
CA PHE A 406 26.77 -10.34 2.05
C PHE A 406 25.71 -11.34 1.53
N ASP A 407 24.55 -11.46 2.19
CA ASP A 407 23.50 -12.34 1.74
C ASP A 407 22.95 -11.89 0.38
N ALA A 408 22.83 -12.84 -0.55
CA ALA A 408 22.46 -12.56 -1.93
C ALA A 408 21.10 -11.86 -2.07
N VAL A 409 20.16 -12.10 -1.14
CA VAL A 409 18.85 -11.45 -1.15
C VAL A 409 18.96 -9.93 -1.04
N GLY A 410 19.88 -9.40 -0.24
CA GLY A 410 20.14 -7.97 -0.07
C GLY A 410 20.79 -7.29 -1.30
N HIS A 411 21.06 -8.05 -2.37
CA HIS A 411 21.70 -7.54 -3.58
C HIS A 411 20.85 -7.73 -4.85
N LEU A 412 19.59 -8.14 -4.70
CA LEU A 412 18.68 -8.39 -5.84
C LEU A 412 17.98 -7.13 -6.34
N SER A 413 17.47 -6.28 -5.44
CA SER A 413 16.75 -5.05 -5.78
C SER A 413 17.70 -3.90 -6.11
N ASP A 414 17.19 -2.84 -6.75
CA ASP A 414 17.99 -1.65 -7.08
C ASP A 414 18.52 -0.96 -5.84
N VAL A 415 17.67 -0.73 -4.85
CA VAL A 415 18.03 -0.21 -3.53
C VAL A 415 17.63 -1.22 -2.46
N VAL A 416 18.25 -1.16 -1.29
CA VAL A 416 18.00 -2.15 -0.24
C VAL A 416 17.83 -1.48 1.12
N SER A 417 17.03 -2.12 1.97
CA SER A 417 16.83 -1.70 3.35
C SER A 417 16.84 -2.91 4.29
N TRP A 418 17.11 -2.63 5.56
CA TRP A 418 17.09 -3.64 6.62
C TRP A 418 16.14 -3.27 7.74
N ASN A 419 15.49 -4.29 8.30
CA ASN A 419 14.79 -4.21 9.57
C ASN A 419 15.82 -4.45 10.70
N LEU A 420 16.36 -3.38 11.27
CA LEU A 420 17.40 -3.48 12.28
C LEU A 420 16.94 -2.89 13.62
N TYR A 421 16.78 -3.76 14.59
CA TYR A 421 16.33 -3.42 15.95
C TYR A 421 17.48 -3.56 16.99
N LEU A 422 18.70 -3.17 16.60
CA LEU A 422 19.88 -3.21 17.47
C LEU A 422 19.72 -2.19 18.61
N GLY A 423 19.75 -2.69 19.83
CA GLY A 423 19.41 -1.94 21.03
C GLY A 423 18.02 -2.28 21.58
N TRP A 424 17.19 -3.01 20.82
CA TRP A 424 15.92 -3.55 21.32
C TRP A 424 15.95 -5.08 21.43
N TYR A 425 15.94 -5.81 20.29
CA TYR A 425 16.05 -7.28 20.33
C TYR A 425 17.46 -7.77 20.67
N THR A 426 18.47 -6.98 20.36
CA THR A 426 19.86 -7.23 20.76
C THR A 426 20.35 -6.13 21.69
N PRO A 427 21.31 -6.39 22.60
CA PRO A 427 21.93 -5.33 23.38
C PRO A 427 22.75 -4.39 22.49
N PHE A 428 23.03 -3.17 23.01
CA PHE A 428 23.96 -2.21 22.42
C PHE A 428 23.51 -1.52 21.12
N MET A 429 22.85 -0.37 21.27
CA MET A 429 22.46 0.51 20.16
C MET A 429 23.64 0.92 19.26
N TRP A 430 24.86 1.05 19.82
CA TRP A 430 26.07 1.44 19.08
C TRP A 430 26.46 0.43 17.98
N LEU A 431 25.96 -0.82 18.01
CA LEU A 431 26.17 -1.80 16.95
C LEU A 431 25.62 -1.33 15.59
N ASN A 432 24.62 -0.45 15.59
CA ASN A 432 24.13 0.20 14.37
C ASN A 432 25.27 0.91 13.61
N ASN A 433 26.19 1.60 14.33
CA ASN A 433 27.32 2.27 13.72
C ASN A 433 28.23 1.29 12.98
N ILE A 434 28.58 0.18 13.64
CA ILE A 434 29.48 -0.82 13.04
C ILE A 434 28.83 -1.46 11.82
N TRP A 435 27.57 -1.88 11.94
CA TRP A 435 26.87 -2.61 10.88
C TRP A 435 26.71 -1.75 9.62
N VAL A 436 26.19 -0.53 9.76
CA VAL A 436 25.92 0.37 8.64
C VAL A 436 27.21 0.87 7.99
N ASP A 437 28.20 1.29 8.80
CA ASP A 437 29.49 1.77 8.28
C ASP A 437 30.28 0.66 7.60
N TYR A 438 30.14 -0.60 8.06
CA TYR A 438 30.71 -1.76 7.37
C TYR A 438 30.03 -1.98 6.02
N PHE A 439 28.70 -1.99 5.96
CA PHE A 439 27.94 -2.19 4.72
C PHE A 439 28.29 -1.13 3.68
N HIS A 440 28.22 0.14 4.06
CA HIS A 440 28.49 1.27 3.16
C HIS A 440 29.93 1.23 2.59
N ARG A 441 30.93 0.93 3.44
CA ARG A 441 32.34 0.77 3.00
C ARG A 441 32.54 -0.44 2.10
N ARG A 442 31.85 -1.55 2.39
CA ARG A 442 32.04 -2.81 1.67
C ARG A 442 31.32 -2.81 0.32
N TYR A 443 30.21 -2.10 0.23
CA TYR A 443 29.36 -2.01 -0.94
C TYR A 443 29.03 -0.54 -1.30
N PRO A 444 30.05 0.25 -1.74
CA PRO A 444 29.92 1.70 -1.88
C PRO A 444 28.90 2.13 -2.96
N ASN A 445 28.58 1.23 -3.90
CA ASN A 445 27.60 1.50 -4.96
C ASN A 445 26.17 1.04 -4.59
N ARG A 446 25.94 0.54 -3.37
CA ARG A 446 24.62 0.09 -2.92
C ARG A 446 23.96 1.16 -2.07
N CYS A 447 22.76 1.58 -2.49
CA CYS A 447 21.94 2.49 -1.71
C CYS A 447 21.31 1.73 -0.53
N LEU A 448 21.66 2.13 0.68
CA LEU A 448 21.20 1.50 1.92
C LEU A 448 20.15 2.35 2.62
N GLY A 449 19.09 1.71 3.14
CA GLY A 449 18.07 2.33 3.98
C GLY A 449 17.74 1.50 5.21
N TYR A 450 16.99 2.10 6.14
CA TYR A 450 16.31 1.42 7.23
C TYR A 450 14.83 1.31 6.90
N SER A 451 14.37 0.08 6.65
CA SER A 451 12.94 -0.20 6.46
C SER A 451 12.18 -0.27 7.78
N GLU A 452 12.87 -0.70 8.86
CA GLU A 452 12.30 -0.71 10.19
C GLU A 452 13.39 -0.52 11.26
N TYR A 453 13.07 0.26 12.29
CA TYR A 453 13.76 0.38 13.56
C TYR A 453 12.75 0.85 14.60
N GLY A 454 12.95 0.55 15.88
CA GLY A 454 12.02 0.97 16.94
C GLY A 454 12.14 0.08 18.18
N CYS A 455 11.40 0.44 19.21
CA CYS A 455 11.24 -0.37 20.41
C CYS A 455 9.86 -0.18 21.02
N GLU A 456 9.42 -1.15 21.80
CA GLU A 456 8.12 -1.14 22.45
C GLU A 456 8.04 -0.12 23.57
N CYS A 457 6.84 0.45 23.75
CA CYS A 457 6.55 1.37 24.83
C CYS A 457 5.07 1.33 25.21
N MET A 458 4.82 1.21 26.49
CA MET A 458 3.49 1.34 27.10
C MET A 458 3.38 2.73 27.74
N PRO A 459 2.40 3.57 27.36
CA PRO A 459 2.33 4.98 27.80
C PRO A 459 2.08 5.17 29.31
N ASN A 460 1.80 4.11 30.04
CA ASN A 460 1.62 4.11 31.50
C ASN A 460 2.82 3.55 32.27
N LEU A 461 3.90 3.18 31.57
CA LEU A 461 5.11 2.65 32.19
C LEU A 461 6.22 3.69 32.14
N HIS A 462 6.76 4.01 33.33
CA HIS A 462 7.83 4.99 33.51
C HIS A 462 8.97 4.45 34.37
N SER A 463 10.19 4.90 34.11
CA SER A 463 11.39 4.52 34.88
C SER A 463 12.38 5.67 34.98
N SER A 464 12.88 5.90 36.19
CA SER A 464 14.03 6.80 36.42
C SER A 464 15.37 6.22 35.91
N PHE A 465 15.43 4.91 35.64
CA PHE A 465 16.58 4.18 35.12
C PHE A 465 16.18 3.28 33.96
N PRO A 466 15.86 3.88 32.78
CA PRO A 466 15.35 3.12 31.68
C PRO A 466 16.38 2.14 31.13
N ILE A 467 15.99 0.87 31.03
CA ILE A 467 16.77 -0.23 30.50
C ILE A 467 16.08 -0.94 29.36
N ARG A 468 16.85 -1.61 28.52
CA ARG A 468 16.32 -2.39 27.39
C ARG A 468 15.28 -3.42 27.84
N GLY A 469 14.10 -3.40 27.24
CA GLY A 469 13.03 -4.37 27.48
C GLY A 469 12.06 -3.99 28.60
N ASP A 470 12.21 -2.83 29.25
CA ASP A 470 11.32 -2.36 30.31
C ASP A 470 10.02 -1.71 29.78
N GLN A 471 9.94 -1.48 28.46
CA GLN A 471 8.79 -0.91 27.74
C GLN A 471 8.33 0.46 28.26
N THR A 472 9.26 1.22 28.88
CA THR A 472 8.97 2.56 29.40
C THR A 472 9.05 3.63 28.30
N GLU A 473 8.35 4.74 28.48
CA GLU A 473 8.43 5.89 27.58
C GLU A 473 9.85 6.46 27.53
N GLU A 474 10.56 6.49 28.65
CA GLU A 474 11.92 6.97 28.75
C GLU A 474 12.90 6.09 27.96
N TYR A 475 12.70 4.74 27.93
CA TYR A 475 13.56 3.90 27.10
C TYR A 475 13.27 4.09 25.61
N GLN A 476 12.01 4.23 25.21
CA GLN A 476 11.64 4.50 23.82
C GLN A 476 12.24 5.84 23.37
N CYS A 477 12.13 6.89 24.18
CA CYS A 477 12.76 8.18 23.90
C CYS A 477 14.28 8.09 23.78
N LYS A 478 14.94 7.40 24.70
CA LYS A 478 16.40 7.17 24.68
C LYS A 478 16.86 6.43 23.43
N TYR A 479 16.13 5.38 23.04
CA TYR A 479 16.41 4.61 21.82
C TYR A 479 16.24 5.48 20.58
N ASN A 480 15.11 6.17 20.47
CA ASN A 480 14.77 6.99 19.31
C ASN A 480 15.68 8.20 19.17
N GLU A 481 16.07 8.86 20.28
CA GLU A 481 17.05 9.94 20.26
C GLU A 481 18.43 9.47 19.76
N PHE A 482 18.85 8.26 20.17
CA PHE A 482 20.07 7.66 19.63
C PHE A 482 19.96 7.45 18.11
N MET A 483 18.83 6.90 17.63
CA MET A 483 18.62 6.61 16.20
C MET A 483 18.56 7.90 15.38
N LEU A 484 17.90 8.94 15.85
CA LEU A 484 17.87 10.24 15.17
C LEU A 484 19.29 10.82 15.01
N LYS A 485 20.08 10.86 16.08
CA LYS A 485 21.50 11.28 16.06
C LYS A 485 22.37 10.38 15.17
N PHE A 486 22.02 9.11 15.07
CA PHE A 486 22.71 8.14 14.22
C PHE A 486 22.45 8.41 12.74
N PHE A 487 21.21 8.69 12.35
CA PHE A 487 20.84 9.00 10.97
C PHE A 487 21.38 10.36 10.51
N ASP A 488 21.35 11.38 11.34
CA ASP A 488 21.90 12.71 11.00
C ASP A 488 23.38 12.67 10.59
N LYS A 489 24.13 11.69 11.10
CA LYS A 489 25.54 11.46 10.74
C LYS A 489 25.74 10.64 9.45
N ARG A 490 24.64 10.18 8.80
CA ARG A 490 24.68 9.25 7.66
C ARG A 490 23.77 9.70 6.52
N PRO A 491 24.08 10.84 5.87
CA PRO A 491 23.24 11.40 4.81
C PRO A 491 23.14 10.50 3.58
N PHE A 492 23.96 9.44 3.51
CA PHE A 492 23.87 8.44 2.45
C PHE A 492 22.69 7.46 2.61
N MET A 493 22.04 7.42 3.77
CA MET A 493 20.84 6.60 3.95
C MET A 493 19.73 7.11 3.06
N TRP A 494 19.26 6.26 2.10
CA TRP A 494 18.27 6.72 1.16
C TRP A 494 16.90 6.96 1.81
N ALA A 495 16.54 6.17 2.83
CA ALA A 495 15.33 6.35 3.62
C ALA A 495 15.48 5.73 5.01
N THR A 496 14.71 6.26 5.96
CA THR A 496 14.62 5.76 7.33
C THR A 496 13.16 5.72 7.76
N HIS A 497 12.63 4.53 8.09
CA HIS A 497 11.25 4.35 8.48
C HIS A 497 11.16 3.77 9.88
N LEU A 498 10.56 4.54 10.80
CA LEU A 498 10.28 4.07 12.15
C LEU A 498 9.18 3.01 12.14
N TRP A 499 9.39 1.93 12.82
CA TRP A 499 8.39 0.93 13.11
C TRP A 499 7.83 1.15 14.52
N ASN A 500 6.69 1.75 14.65
CA ASN A 500 5.66 2.11 13.70
C ASN A 500 5.09 3.50 14.06
N MET A 501 4.26 4.08 13.21
CA MET A 501 3.54 5.30 13.55
C MET A 501 2.50 5.04 14.66
N PHE A 502 1.77 3.94 14.52
CA PHE A 502 0.69 3.55 15.42
C PHE A 502 0.97 2.17 16.03
N ASP A 503 0.53 1.97 17.27
CA ASP A 503 0.37 0.62 17.77
C ASP A 503 -0.65 -0.12 16.91
N PHE A 504 -0.53 -1.43 16.75
CA PHE A 504 -1.38 -2.22 15.88
C PHE A 504 -1.59 -3.64 16.42
N ALA A 505 -2.63 -4.32 15.92
CA ALA A 505 -2.93 -5.69 16.34
C ALA A 505 -2.02 -6.72 15.69
N ALA A 506 -1.53 -7.61 16.51
CA ALA A 506 -0.75 -8.78 16.14
C ALA A 506 -1.12 -9.91 17.09
N ASP A 507 -2.22 -10.58 16.83
CA ASP A 507 -2.88 -11.47 17.79
C ASP A 507 -1.97 -12.57 18.37
N ALA A 508 -1.07 -13.13 17.57
CA ALA A 508 -0.06 -14.10 17.98
C ALA A 508 1.05 -13.52 18.88
N ARG A 509 1.10 -12.18 19.06
CA ARG A 509 2.19 -11.53 19.76
C ARG A 509 2.05 -11.60 21.27
N ASN A 510 3.09 -12.10 21.93
CA ASN A 510 3.20 -12.12 23.39
C ASN A 510 4.66 -11.82 23.80
N GLN A 511 5.10 -10.58 23.58
CA GLN A 511 6.49 -10.14 23.85
C GLN A 511 6.57 -9.10 25.00
N GLY A 512 5.62 -9.14 25.92
CA GLY A 512 5.42 -8.17 26.99
C GLY A 512 4.40 -7.11 26.63
N GLY A 513 3.97 -6.31 27.61
CA GLY A 513 2.86 -5.38 27.42
C GLY A 513 1.50 -6.07 27.33
N GLU A 514 0.61 -5.55 26.51
CA GLU A 514 -0.72 -6.09 26.25
C GLU A 514 -0.61 -7.25 25.23
N PRO A 515 -1.11 -8.46 25.53
CA PRO A 515 -1.12 -9.55 24.55
C PRO A 515 -1.87 -9.16 23.28
N GLY A 516 -1.47 -9.71 22.13
CA GLY A 516 -2.10 -9.43 20.85
C GLY A 516 -1.76 -8.09 20.23
N MET A 517 -0.82 -7.34 20.83
CA MET A 517 -0.51 -5.98 20.40
C MET A 517 0.98 -5.78 20.14
N ASN A 518 1.29 -4.98 19.11
CA ASN A 518 2.61 -4.41 18.88
C ASN A 518 2.62 -2.94 19.34
N HIS A 519 3.40 -2.64 20.37
CA HIS A 519 3.45 -1.31 21.02
C HIS A 519 4.63 -0.45 20.57
N LYS A 520 5.15 -0.66 19.36
CA LYS A 520 6.25 0.17 18.82
C LYS A 520 5.80 1.50 18.24
N GLY A 521 4.47 1.77 18.23
CA GLY A 521 3.92 3.02 17.74
C GLY A 521 4.37 4.25 18.52
N LEU A 522 4.35 5.39 17.85
CA LEU A 522 4.44 6.72 18.49
C LEU A 522 3.08 7.17 19.05
N VAL A 523 2.01 6.56 18.57
CA VAL A 523 0.62 6.84 18.97
C VAL A 523 -0.06 5.51 19.26
N THR A 524 -0.93 5.48 20.27
CA THR A 524 -1.68 4.28 20.66
C THR A 524 -2.63 3.79 19.57
N PHE A 525 -3.03 2.52 19.64
CA PHE A 525 -3.86 1.85 18.63
C PHE A 525 -5.22 2.53 18.39
N ASP A 526 -5.77 3.17 19.41
CA ASP A 526 -7.01 3.96 19.33
C ASP A 526 -6.81 5.41 18.88
N ARG A 527 -5.57 5.81 18.54
CA ARG A 527 -5.13 7.17 18.13
C ARG A 527 -5.35 8.26 19.18
N LYS A 528 -5.63 7.93 20.43
CA LYS A 528 -5.96 8.92 21.48
C LYS A 528 -4.76 9.46 22.21
N THR A 529 -3.71 8.66 22.36
CA THR A 529 -2.53 9.04 23.16
C THR A 529 -1.28 9.10 22.27
N LYS A 530 -0.67 10.26 22.22
CA LYS A 530 0.68 10.46 21.67
C LYS A 530 1.68 10.17 22.76
N LYS A 531 2.57 9.22 22.54
CA LYS A 531 3.65 8.87 23.46
C LYS A 531 4.74 9.96 23.47
N ASP A 532 5.61 9.99 24.47
CA ASP A 532 6.67 10.99 24.58
C ASP A 532 7.59 11.03 23.35
N SER A 533 7.85 9.89 22.75
CA SER A 533 8.61 9.79 21.50
C SER A 533 7.96 10.50 20.32
N PHE A 534 6.64 10.65 20.28
CA PHE A 534 5.97 11.45 19.26
C PHE A 534 6.46 12.91 19.29
N TYR A 535 6.54 13.49 20.48
CA TYR A 535 6.98 14.87 20.66
C TYR A 535 8.49 15.03 20.41
N LEU A 536 9.29 13.99 20.73
CA LEU A 536 10.71 13.95 20.39
C LEU A 536 10.90 14.02 18.86
N TYR A 537 10.19 13.18 18.09
CA TYR A 537 10.26 13.20 16.62
C TYR A 537 9.75 14.51 16.04
N LYS A 538 8.62 15.00 16.54
CA LYS A 538 8.07 16.29 16.11
C LYS A 538 9.10 17.41 16.28
N ALA A 539 9.74 17.51 17.45
CA ALA A 539 10.77 18.52 17.71
C ALA A 539 12.04 18.34 16.86
N TRP A 540 12.31 17.13 16.37
CA TRP A 540 13.50 16.85 15.55
C TRP A 540 13.25 17.05 14.07
N TRP A 541 12.04 16.77 13.59
CA TRP A 541 11.71 16.79 12.17
C TRP A 541 11.07 18.09 11.70
N THR A 542 10.45 18.87 12.60
CA THR A 542 9.86 20.20 12.33
C THR A 542 10.73 21.33 12.92
#